data_b41a788c004b180d4657146eec8ce79b
#
_entry.id   b41a788c004b180d4657146eec8ce79b
#
_cell.length_a   1.000
_cell.length_b   1.000
_cell.length_c   1.000
_cell.angle_alpha   90.00
_cell.angle_beta   90.00
_cell.angle_gamma   90.00
#
_symmetry.space_group_name_H-M   'P 1'
#
loop_
_entity.id
_entity.type
_entity.pdbx_description
1 polymer ?
#
loop_
_entity_poly.entity_id
_entity_poly.type
_entity_poly.pdbx_seq_one_letter_code
_entity_poly.pdbx_strand_id
1 'polypeptide(L)'
;METVYFPFNASDLTEEARATLAQNAEYLARRPGSKVQIEGHCDNRGSTEYNLALGERRALSVKAYLVKLGVEPDRMEVISYGEERPADAGQSEEAFARNRRAEFKPLSQ
;
A
#
# COMPACT_ATOMS: atom_id res chain seq x y z
N MET A 1 9.20 4.75 -5.96
CA MET A 1 8.47 3.46 -5.98
C MET A 1 7.01 3.70 -6.32
N GLU A 2 6.42 2.76 -7.02
CA GLU A 2 5.08 2.90 -7.56
C GLU A 2 4.01 2.54 -6.54
N THR A 3 2.89 3.25 -6.60
CA THR A 3 1.70 2.97 -5.79
C THR A 3 1.04 1.67 -6.26
N VAL A 4 0.49 0.93 -5.32
CA VAL A 4 -0.22 -0.32 -5.58
C VAL A 4 -1.71 -0.11 -5.32
N TYR A 5 -2.57 -0.60 -6.21
CA TYR A 5 -4.02 -0.40 -6.13
C TYR A 5 -4.74 -1.72 -5.85
N PHE A 6 -5.93 -1.59 -5.25
CA PHE A 6 -6.72 -2.73 -4.79
C PHE A 6 -8.15 -2.64 -5.30
N PRO A 7 -8.79 -3.80 -5.57
CA PRO A 7 -10.22 -3.83 -5.83
C PRO A 7 -11.02 -3.40 -4.61
N PHE A 8 -12.30 -3.10 -4.82
CA PHE A 8 -13.20 -2.74 -3.74
C PHE A 8 -13.22 -3.83 -2.67
N ASN A 9 -13.11 -3.41 -1.43
CA ASN A 9 -13.25 -4.27 -0.24
C ASN A 9 -12.26 -5.45 -0.21
N ALA A 10 -11.14 -5.34 -0.92
CA ALA A 10 -10.15 -6.42 -1.01
C ALA A 10 -8.79 -5.96 -0.55
N SER A 11 -8.04 -6.89 0.02
CA SER A 11 -6.63 -6.67 0.38
C SER A 11 -5.71 -7.69 -0.31
N ASP A 12 -6.26 -8.57 -1.12
CA ASP A 12 -5.46 -9.49 -1.92
C ASP A 12 -4.78 -8.75 -3.06
N LEU A 13 -3.59 -9.20 -3.41
CA LEU A 13 -2.82 -8.56 -4.47
C LEU A 13 -3.25 -9.09 -5.83
N THR A 14 -3.58 -8.16 -6.73
CA THR A 14 -3.84 -8.52 -8.13
C THR A 14 -2.52 -8.87 -8.82
N GLU A 15 -2.62 -9.41 -10.02
CA GLU A 15 -1.45 -9.68 -10.84
C GLU A 15 -0.68 -8.39 -11.13
N GLU A 16 -1.40 -7.31 -11.42
CA GLU A 16 -0.79 -6.01 -11.67
C GLU A 16 -0.08 -5.47 -10.44
N ALA A 17 -0.70 -5.65 -9.26
CA ALA A 17 -0.08 -5.23 -8.01
C ALA A 17 1.23 -6.00 -7.78
N ARG A 18 1.22 -7.30 -8.03
CA ARG A 18 2.44 -8.10 -7.86
C ARG A 18 3.54 -7.67 -8.81
N ALA A 19 3.19 -7.32 -10.07
CA ALA A 19 4.18 -6.83 -11.02
C ALA A 19 4.78 -5.51 -10.56
N THR A 20 3.95 -4.59 -10.06
CA THR A 20 4.43 -3.33 -9.50
C THR A 20 5.36 -3.57 -8.32
N LEU A 21 4.99 -4.50 -7.44
CA LEU A 21 5.81 -4.79 -6.26
C LEU A 21 7.14 -5.45 -6.63
N ALA A 22 7.19 -6.23 -7.71
CA ALA A 22 8.46 -6.77 -8.18
C ALA A 22 9.42 -5.64 -8.56
N GLN A 23 8.93 -4.60 -9.21
CA GLN A 23 9.73 -3.42 -9.54
C GLN A 23 10.15 -2.67 -8.28
N ASN A 24 9.25 -2.52 -7.32
CA ASN A 24 9.58 -1.85 -6.07
C ASN A 24 10.63 -2.63 -5.28
N ALA A 25 10.58 -3.96 -5.32
CA ALA A 25 11.59 -4.80 -4.66
C ALA A 25 12.96 -4.58 -5.28
N GLU A 26 13.04 -4.47 -6.61
CA GLU A 26 14.30 -4.17 -7.29
C GLU A 26 14.84 -2.81 -6.88
N TYR A 27 13.96 -1.83 -6.78
CA TYR A 27 14.35 -0.49 -6.32
C TYR A 27 14.98 -0.56 -4.94
N LEU A 28 14.36 -1.30 -4.01
CA LEU A 28 14.88 -1.46 -2.66
C LEU A 28 16.18 -2.27 -2.63
N ALA A 29 16.31 -3.25 -3.52
CA ALA A 29 17.53 -4.06 -3.60
C ALA A 29 18.75 -3.23 -4.00
N ARG A 30 18.53 -2.18 -4.79
CA ARG A 30 19.62 -1.29 -5.23
C ARG A 30 19.98 -0.24 -4.18
N ARG A 31 19.21 -0.16 -3.10
CA ARG A 31 19.42 0.83 -2.05
C ARG A 31 19.44 0.16 -0.68
N PRO A 32 20.43 -0.71 -0.45
CA PRO A 32 20.51 -1.43 0.83
C PRO A 32 20.60 -0.43 1.98
N GLY A 33 19.91 -0.71 3.05
CA GLY A 33 19.86 0.16 4.21
C GLY A 33 18.75 1.20 4.20
N SER A 34 18.12 1.44 3.05
CA SER A 34 17.00 2.37 3.01
C SER A 34 15.77 1.72 3.67
N LYS A 35 14.94 2.55 4.30
CA LYS A 35 13.72 2.11 4.98
C LYS A 35 12.53 2.86 4.43
N VAL A 36 11.39 2.20 4.42
CA VAL A 36 10.15 2.77 3.88
C VAL A 36 8.99 2.53 4.83
N GLN A 37 8.01 3.41 4.77
CA GLN A 37 6.72 3.21 5.39
C GLN A 37 5.71 2.86 4.31
N ILE A 38 4.96 1.79 4.53
CA ILE A 38 3.91 1.35 3.61
C ILE A 38 2.59 1.83 4.19
N GLU A 39 1.90 2.71 3.45
CA GLU A 39 0.66 3.33 3.88
C GLU A 39 -0.51 2.67 3.19
N GLY A 40 -1.44 2.13 3.97
CA GLY A 40 -2.67 1.57 3.44
C GLY A 40 -3.79 2.59 3.47
N HIS A 41 -4.53 2.66 2.37
CA HIS A 41 -5.60 3.65 2.17
C HIS A 41 -6.85 3.00 1.61
N CYS A 42 -7.99 3.63 1.87
CA CYS A 42 -9.30 3.17 1.40
C CYS A 42 -10.07 4.32 0.79
N ASP A 43 -11.10 4.01 -0.01
CA ASP A 43 -12.11 4.99 -0.35
C ASP A 43 -13.00 5.21 0.90
N ASN A 44 -13.91 6.18 0.85
CA ASN A 44 -14.65 6.60 2.03
C ASN A 44 -15.95 5.82 2.27
N ARG A 45 -16.14 4.70 1.59
CA ARG A 45 -17.31 3.85 1.83
C ARG A 45 -17.03 2.93 3.03
N GLY A 46 -18.00 2.82 3.90
CA GLY A 46 -17.87 2.00 5.12
C GLY A 46 -17.51 2.84 6.34
N SER A 47 -17.40 2.20 7.50
CA SER A 47 -17.08 2.90 8.73
C SER A 47 -15.59 3.26 8.78
N THR A 48 -15.26 4.26 9.59
CA THR A 48 -13.87 4.66 9.80
C THR A 48 -13.04 3.51 10.36
N GLU A 49 -13.59 2.80 11.35
CA GLU A 49 -12.86 1.67 11.94
C GLU A 49 -12.63 0.54 10.94
N TYR A 50 -13.65 0.24 10.13
CA TYR A 50 -13.51 -0.79 9.10
C TYR A 50 -12.42 -0.41 8.11
N ASN A 51 -12.39 0.86 7.69
CA ASN A 51 -11.43 1.32 6.70
C ASN A 51 -10.01 1.39 7.26
N LEU A 52 -9.85 1.73 8.54
CA LEU A 52 -8.53 1.65 9.15
C LEU A 52 -8.01 0.22 9.14
N ALA A 53 -8.85 -0.74 9.48
CA ALA A 53 -8.47 -2.15 9.48
C ALA A 53 -8.18 -2.65 8.06
N LEU A 54 -8.99 -2.26 7.08
CA LEU A 54 -8.77 -2.66 5.69
C LEU A 54 -7.47 -2.07 5.15
N GLY A 55 -7.20 -0.78 5.46
CA GLY A 55 -5.94 -0.16 5.06
C GLY A 55 -4.75 -0.88 5.64
N GLU A 56 -4.84 -1.30 6.89
CA GLU A 56 -3.76 -2.07 7.51
C GLU A 56 -3.56 -3.41 6.81
N ARG A 57 -4.65 -4.11 6.50
CA ARG A 57 -4.54 -5.39 5.78
C ARG A 57 -3.90 -5.21 4.40
N ARG A 58 -4.22 -4.10 3.72
CA ARG A 58 -3.60 -3.80 2.43
C ARG A 58 -2.11 -3.58 2.56
N ALA A 59 -1.70 -2.78 3.53
CA ALA A 59 -0.28 -2.52 3.76
C ALA A 59 0.45 -3.79 4.18
N LEU A 60 -0.17 -4.63 5.01
CA LEU A 60 0.43 -5.90 5.43
C LEU A 60 0.57 -6.87 4.27
N SER A 61 -0.42 -6.92 3.37
CA SER A 61 -0.31 -7.76 2.17
C SER A 61 0.88 -7.35 1.31
N VAL A 62 1.09 -6.04 1.17
CA VAL A 62 2.22 -5.51 0.40
C VAL A 62 3.53 -5.91 1.08
N LYS A 63 3.64 -5.69 2.39
CA LYS A 63 4.86 -6.03 3.13
C LYS A 63 5.15 -7.52 3.02
N ALA A 64 4.14 -8.37 3.21
CA ALA A 64 4.33 -9.82 3.15
C ALA A 64 4.87 -10.25 1.79
N TYR A 65 4.37 -9.67 0.72
CA TYR A 65 4.82 -10.02 -0.61
C TYR A 65 6.26 -9.56 -0.85
N LEU A 66 6.61 -8.35 -0.39
CA LEU A 66 7.97 -7.85 -0.52
C LEU A 66 8.97 -8.70 0.28
N VAL A 67 8.58 -9.19 1.46
CA VAL A 67 9.41 -10.12 2.22
C VAL A 67 9.63 -11.41 1.40
N LYS A 68 8.59 -11.90 0.75
CA LYS A 68 8.70 -13.08 -0.11
C LYS A 68 9.67 -12.84 -1.25
N LEU A 69 9.77 -11.60 -1.73
CA LEU A 69 10.70 -11.23 -2.80
C LEU A 69 12.11 -10.90 -2.29
N GLY A 70 12.35 -11.01 -0.99
CA GLY A 70 13.69 -10.88 -0.43
C GLY A 70 13.97 -9.57 0.30
N VAL A 71 12.97 -8.71 0.49
CA VAL A 71 13.16 -7.46 1.24
C VAL A 71 13.07 -7.78 2.73
N GLU A 72 14.05 -7.33 3.50
CA GLU A 72 14.09 -7.58 4.94
C GLU A 72 12.90 -6.89 5.64
N PRO A 73 12.19 -7.61 6.54
CA PRO A 73 11.02 -7.02 7.19
C PRO A 73 11.31 -5.76 7.99
N ASP A 74 12.49 -5.64 8.59
CA ASP A 74 12.83 -4.49 9.42
C ASP A 74 13.11 -3.22 8.62
N ARG A 75 13.11 -3.31 7.29
CA ARG A 75 13.21 -2.15 6.42
C ARG A 75 11.84 -1.53 6.11
N MET A 76 10.76 -2.14 6.58
CA MET A 76 9.40 -1.74 6.19
C MET A 76 8.53 -1.57 7.42
N GLU A 77 7.97 -0.37 7.59
CA GLU A 77 6.94 -0.10 8.59
C GLU A 77 5.59 -0.03 7.90
N VAL A 78 4.54 -0.39 8.62
CA VAL A 78 3.18 -0.40 8.09
C VAL A 78 2.33 0.57 8.89
N ILE A 79 1.53 1.38 8.21
CA ILE A 79 0.55 2.24 8.84
C ILE A 79 -0.70 2.30 7.97
N SER A 80 -1.85 2.45 8.60
CA SER A 80 -3.10 2.67 7.88
C SER A 80 -3.62 4.07 8.18
N TYR A 81 -4.02 4.77 7.12
CA TYR A 81 -4.76 6.02 7.25
C TYR A 81 -6.24 5.83 6.92
N GLY A 82 -6.62 4.62 6.51
CA GLY A 82 -8.00 4.36 6.14
C GLY A 82 -8.46 5.33 5.06
N GLU A 83 -9.55 6.03 5.32
CA GLU A 83 -10.11 7.00 4.37
C GLU A 83 -9.63 8.43 4.61
N GLU A 84 -8.73 8.65 5.57
CA GLU A 84 -8.42 9.99 6.08
C GLU A 84 -7.53 10.82 5.17
N ARG A 85 -6.85 10.18 4.21
CA ARG A 85 -5.92 10.87 3.30
C ARG A 85 -6.23 10.52 1.86
N PRO A 86 -7.36 10.98 1.33
CA PRO A 86 -7.73 10.63 -0.05
C PRO A 86 -6.76 11.21 -1.05
N ALA A 87 -6.44 10.43 -2.08
CA ALA A 87 -5.73 10.91 -3.25
C ALA A 87 -6.67 11.75 -4.12
N ASP A 88 -7.97 11.44 -4.08
CA ASP A 88 -9.00 12.10 -4.86
C ASP A 88 -10.22 12.24 -3.97
N ALA A 89 -10.65 13.46 -3.72
CA ALA A 89 -11.79 13.75 -2.82
C ALA A 89 -13.15 13.54 -3.48
N GLY A 90 -13.19 13.16 -4.77
CA GLY A 90 -14.44 12.96 -5.49
C GLY A 90 -15.20 11.74 -5.02
N GLN A 91 -16.43 11.61 -5.52
CA GLN A 91 -17.34 10.52 -5.15
C GLN A 91 -17.65 9.59 -6.34
N SER A 92 -16.87 9.68 -7.41
CA SER A 92 -17.05 8.81 -8.56
C SER A 92 -16.32 7.49 -8.33
N GLU A 93 -16.62 6.48 -9.13
CA GLU A 93 -15.91 5.21 -9.08
C GLU A 93 -14.41 5.40 -9.39
N GLU A 94 -14.10 6.31 -10.31
CA GLU A 94 -12.70 6.60 -10.62
C GLU A 94 -11.97 7.19 -9.42
N ALA A 95 -12.64 8.09 -8.67
CA ALA A 95 -12.04 8.66 -7.46
C ALA A 95 -11.86 7.58 -6.41
N PHE A 96 -12.87 6.73 -6.21
CA PHE A 96 -12.78 5.63 -5.24
C PHE A 96 -11.61 4.70 -5.59
N ALA A 97 -11.45 4.37 -6.88
CA ALA A 97 -10.37 3.49 -7.31
C ALA A 97 -8.99 4.08 -6.99
N ARG A 98 -8.83 5.40 -7.14
CA ARG A 98 -7.55 6.05 -6.82
C ARG A 98 -7.25 6.02 -5.32
N ASN A 99 -8.27 5.89 -4.49
CA ASN A 99 -8.09 5.91 -3.04
C ASN A 99 -7.80 4.52 -2.46
N ARG A 100 -8.14 3.46 -3.18
CA ARG A 100 -7.89 2.09 -2.74
C ARG A 100 -6.45 1.72 -3.08
N ARG A 101 -5.52 2.08 -2.19
CA ARG A 101 -4.11 1.97 -2.56
C ARG A 101 -3.19 1.74 -1.37
N ALA A 102 -1.98 1.34 -1.68
CA ALA A 102 -0.86 1.37 -0.75
C ALA A 102 0.25 2.22 -1.35
N GLU A 103 0.74 3.17 -0.58
CA GLU A 103 1.81 4.08 -1.00
C GLU A 103 3.08 3.81 -0.21
N PHE A 104 4.21 4.17 -0.79
CA PHE A 104 5.52 3.97 -0.17
C PHE A 104 6.14 5.33 0.14
N LYS A 105 6.51 5.54 1.40
CA LYS A 105 7.14 6.78 1.84
C LYS A 105 8.54 6.47 2.39
N PRO A 106 9.58 7.13 1.88
CA PRO A 106 10.92 6.92 2.44
C PRO A 106 10.97 7.37 3.90
N LEU A 107 11.62 6.57 4.74
CA LEU A 107 11.83 6.92 6.15
C LEU A 107 13.25 7.38 6.41
N SER A 108 14.22 6.79 5.73
CA SER A 108 15.62 7.15 5.93
C SER A 108 16.43 6.86 4.69
N GLN A 109 17.60 7.39 4.65
CA GLN A 109 18.53 7.24 3.55
C GLN A 109 19.35 5.96 3.65
#